data_ecde30c1ec6689783897bb60f2bbdecf
#
_entry.id   ecde30c1ec6689783897bb60f2bbdecf
#
_cell.length_a   1.000
_cell.length_b   1.000
_cell.length_c   1.000
_cell.angle_alpha   90.00
_cell.angle_beta   90.00
_cell.angle_gamma   90.00
#
_symmetry.space_group_name_H-M   'P 1'
#
loop_
_entity.id
_entity.type
_entity.pdbx_description
1 polymer ?
#
loop_
_entity_poly.entity_id
_entity_poly.type
_entity_poly.pdbx_seq_one_letter_code
_entity_poly.pdbx_strand_id
1 'polypeptide(L)'
;MPTTVQQSNTFALRQIPKDKSRALGIDKEEHTSLRLQLISCLQTTLELEQILKLFFEEVQNRIPLGSLEYSNSRIQKNISFGSSAKNSCEYKLDNQQEPLGTITFTRARRFSEAELELIETLLRCLICPIRNALMYRDAIKTSLVDPLTGAGNRLALENTLEREVGLALRHTQPLSVAVVDIDNFKVINDTYGHAAGDAVLANVAKQLSLCSRETDSAYRAFRYGGEEFVSVLNNTNTKGSLVVGERIRSSIESLKTLYNDQVLQVTVSVGVSSLLNDDNMSRLFQRADKALYKSKHMGRNRVVSAGALKLEPTDLVIN
;
A
#
# COMPACT_ATOMS: atom_id res chain seq x y z
N MET A 1 24.23 -31.73 14.13
CA MET A 1 23.24 -30.64 14.02
C MET A 1 22.90 -30.21 15.43
N PRO A 2 23.12 -28.95 15.82
CA PRO A 2 22.76 -28.48 17.16
C PRO A 2 21.26 -28.23 17.21
N THR A 3 20.58 -28.89 18.12
CA THR A 3 19.17 -28.74 18.43
C THR A 3 18.91 -27.30 18.95
N THR A 4 18.21 -26.52 18.16
CA THR A 4 17.71 -25.20 18.56
C THR A 4 16.62 -25.43 19.61
N VAL A 5 16.86 -24.99 20.85
CA VAL A 5 15.83 -25.01 21.89
C VAL A 5 14.89 -23.85 21.63
N GLN A 6 13.78 -24.15 20.97
CA GLN A 6 12.67 -23.22 20.77
C GLN A 6 11.77 -23.24 22.03
N GLN A 7 11.68 -22.13 22.73
CA GLN A 7 10.66 -21.91 23.74
C GLN A 7 9.53 -21.09 23.09
N SER A 8 8.42 -21.74 22.73
CA SER A 8 7.24 -21.05 22.20
C SER A 8 6.21 -20.83 23.32
N ASN A 9 5.97 -19.59 23.66
CA ASN A 9 4.94 -19.19 24.60
C ASN A 9 3.82 -18.43 23.88
N THR A 10 2.58 -18.90 24.06
CA THR A 10 1.40 -18.17 23.55
C THR A 10 1.00 -17.11 24.56
N PHE A 11 1.08 -15.85 24.18
CA PHE A 11 0.78 -14.71 25.00
C PHE A 11 -0.64 -14.18 24.71
N ALA A 12 -1.64 -14.73 25.41
CA ALA A 12 -2.97 -14.13 25.50
C ALA A 12 -3.00 -13.18 26.72
N LEU A 13 -3.74 -12.07 26.64
CA LEU A 13 -4.00 -11.17 27.78
C LEU A 13 -4.74 -11.89 28.92
N ARG A 14 -4.18 -12.96 29.47
CA ARG A 14 -4.68 -13.57 30.71
C ARG A 14 -4.23 -12.68 31.87
N GLN A 15 -5.17 -12.38 32.76
CA GLN A 15 -4.87 -11.75 34.05
C GLN A 15 -3.84 -12.61 34.78
N ILE A 16 -2.59 -12.10 34.93
CA ILE A 16 -1.60 -12.74 35.79
C ILE A 16 -2.06 -12.54 37.25
N PRO A 17 -1.99 -13.59 38.08
CA PRO A 17 -2.19 -13.44 39.53
C PRO A 17 -1.19 -12.41 40.09
N LYS A 18 -1.68 -11.51 40.95
CA LYS A 18 -0.94 -10.36 41.51
C LYS A 18 0.31 -10.69 42.34
N ASP A 19 0.72 -11.95 42.46
CA ASP A 19 1.56 -12.40 43.57
C ASP A 19 2.99 -12.87 43.19
N LYS A 20 3.44 -12.71 41.92
CA LYS A 20 4.77 -13.13 41.52
C LYS A 20 5.81 -12.01 41.32
N SER A 21 5.50 -10.76 41.68
CA SER A 21 6.39 -9.61 41.44
C SER A 21 7.60 -9.49 42.40
N ARG A 22 7.84 -10.49 43.24
CA ARG A 22 8.90 -10.44 44.28
C ARG A 22 10.28 -10.94 43.83
N ALA A 23 10.40 -11.53 42.61
CA ALA A 23 11.63 -12.24 42.23
C ALA A 23 12.72 -11.38 41.57
N LEU A 24 12.44 -10.14 41.14
CA LEU A 24 13.36 -9.32 40.33
C LEU A 24 14.10 -8.23 41.11
N GLY A 25 13.82 -7.99 42.39
CA GLY A 25 14.52 -6.95 43.19
C GLY A 25 14.33 -5.50 42.65
N ILE A 26 13.46 -5.30 41.66
CA ILE A 26 13.13 -3.99 41.11
C ILE A 26 11.88 -3.47 41.82
N ASP A 27 11.95 -2.27 42.36
CA ASP A 27 10.88 -1.67 43.13
C ASP A 27 9.60 -1.51 42.27
N LYS A 28 8.41 -1.73 42.85
CA LYS A 28 7.12 -1.61 42.13
C LYS A 28 6.94 -0.24 41.46
N GLU A 29 7.52 0.79 42.04
CA GLU A 29 7.50 2.14 41.46
C GLU A 29 8.34 2.25 40.19
N GLU A 30 9.50 1.59 40.16
CA GLU A 30 10.40 1.57 38.98
C GLU A 30 9.77 0.83 37.79
N HIS A 31 9.10 -0.30 38.03
CA HIS A 31 8.33 -1.01 37.00
C HIS A 31 7.17 -0.19 36.45
N THR A 32 6.50 0.58 37.29
CA THR A 32 5.37 1.42 36.87
C THR A 32 5.86 2.60 36.04
N SER A 33 6.93 3.24 36.49
CA SER A 33 7.56 4.35 35.75
C SER A 33 8.05 3.91 34.37
N LEU A 34 8.73 2.76 34.27
CA LEU A 34 9.19 2.17 33.02
C LEU A 34 8.05 1.93 32.04
N ARG A 35 6.96 1.32 32.51
CA ARG A 35 5.79 1.06 31.66
C ARG A 35 5.14 2.33 31.14
N LEU A 36 5.01 3.36 31.99
CA LEU A 36 4.46 4.65 31.58
C LEU A 36 5.36 5.33 30.55
N GLN A 37 6.67 5.31 30.76
CA GLN A 37 7.63 5.86 29.81
C GLN A 37 7.57 5.14 28.45
N LEU A 38 7.56 3.80 28.45
CA LEU A 38 7.46 3.01 27.24
C LEU A 38 6.11 3.25 26.52
N ILE A 39 4.99 3.28 27.24
CA ILE A 39 3.67 3.57 26.64
C ILE A 39 3.69 4.96 25.99
N SER A 40 4.21 5.98 26.67
CA SER A 40 4.30 7.34 26.14
C SER A 40 5.14 7.38 24.86
N CYS A 41 6.28 6.68 24.83
CA CYS A 41 7.15 6.61 23.68
C CYS A 41 6.47 5.87 22.49
N LEU A 42 5.82 4.73 22.73
CA LEU A 42 5.18 3.93 21.68
C LEU A 42 3.92 4.58 21.09
N GLN A 43 3.32 5.56 21.77
CA GLN A 43 2.16 6.31 21.26
C GLN A 43 2.51 7.51 20.39
N THR A 44 3.79 7.84 20.22
CA THR A 44 4.23 8.99 19.41
C THR A 44 4.06 8.79 17.91
N THR A 45 3.85 7.56 17.46
CA THR A 45 3.73 7.22 16.04
C THR A 45 2.70 6.11 15.81
N LEU A 46 2.15 6.05 14.59
CA LEU A 46 1.30 4.97 14.08
C LEU A 46 2.05 4.10 13.05
N GLU A 47 3.33 4.37 12.80
CA GLU A 47 4.14 3.56 11.92
C GLU A 47 4.63 2.30 12.63
N LEU A 48 4.19 1.13 12.16
CA LEU A 48 4.46 -0.17 12.78
C LEU A 48 5.96 -0.45 12.93
N GLU A 49 6.76 -0.12 11.91
CA GLU A 49 8.21 -0.34 11.93
C GLU A 49 8.89 0.55 12.98
N GLN A 50 8.47 1.80 13.10
CA GLN A 50 8.98 2.73 14.10
C GLN A 50 8.58 2.32 15.53
N ILE A 51 7.35 1.86 15.73
CA ILE A 51 6.89 1.33 17.03
C ILE A 51 7.76 0.15 17.47
N LEU A 52 7.99 -0.81 16.57
CA LEU A 52 8.80 -1.99 16.85
C LEU A 52 10.27 -1.64 17.09
N LYS A 53 10.81 -0.64 16.38
CA LYS A 53 12.17 -0.14 16.58
C LYS A 53 12.33 0.49 17.98
N LEU A 54 11.44 1.40 18.34
CA LEU A 54 11.43 2.04 19.67
C LEU A 54 11.31 1.00 20.79
N PHE A 55 10.46 0.00 20.59
CA PHE A 55 10.30 -1.09 21.53
C PHE A 55 11.58 -1.92 21.65
N PHE A 56 12.22 -2.26 20.54
CA PHE A 56 13.46 -3.03 20.52
C PHE A 56 14.61 -2.30 21.24
N GLU A 57 14.78 -1.01 20.97
CA GLU A 57 15.77 -0.14 21.61
C GLU A 57 15.55 -0.08 23.14
N GLU A 58 14.31 0.07 23.59
CA GLU A 58 14.00 0.13 25.02
C GLU A 58 14.23 -1.21 25.73
N VAL A 59 13.88 -2.34 25.09
CA VAL A 59 14.17 -3.67 25.65
C VAL A 59 15.66 -3.94 25.68
N GLN A 60 16.42 -3.55 24.64
CA GLN A 60 17.89 -3.70 24.61
C GLN A 60 18.60 -2.96 25.74
N ASN A 61 18.09 -1.82 26.19
CA ASN A 61 18.63 -1.10 27.33
C ASN A 61 18.60 -1.91 28.64
N ARG A 62 17.79 -2.98 28.70
CA ARG A 62 17.58 -3.81 29.90
C ARG A 62 18.05 -5.24 29.71
N ILE A 63 17.80 -5.78 28.56
CA ILE A 63 18.10 -7.17 28.20
C ILE A 63 18.92 -7.17 26.91
N PRO A 64 20.18 -7.64 26.94
CA PRO A 64 21.00 -7.71 25.74
C PRO A 64 20.36 -8.65 24.70
N LEU A 65 19.70 -8.09 23.71
CA LEU A 65 19.11 -8.83 22.59
C LEU A 65 20.01 -8.78 21.36
N GLY A 66 20.05 -9.85 20.58
CA GLY A 66 20.70 -9.90 19.27
C GLY A 66 19.79 -9.37 18.18
N SER A 67 18.51 -9.80 18.18
CA SER A 67 17.52 -9.36 17.20
C SER A 67 16.10 -9.38 17.75
N LEU A 68 15.24 -8.62 17.08
CA LEU A 68 13.80 -8.72 17.13
C LEU A 68 13.30 -8.98 15.71
N GLU A 69 12.40 -9.94 15.53
CA GLU A 69 11.67 -10.18 14.29
C GLU A 69 10.16 -10.16 14.59
N TYR A 70 9.41 -9.47 13.76
CA TYR A 70 7.95 -9.41 13.83
C TYR A 70 7.33 -9.86 12.52
N SER A 71 6.35 -10.76 12.59
CA SER A 71 5.57 -11.27 11.46
C SER A 71 4.08 -11.14 11.71
N ASN A 72 3.34 -10.77 10.66
CA ASN A 72 1.88 -10.70 10.68
C ASN A 72 1.35 -10.91 9.27
N SER A 73 0.22 -11.62 9.13
CA SER A 73 -0.42 -11.91 7.83
C SER A 73 -0.88 -10.67 7.06
N ARG A 74 -1.06 -9.52 7.73
CA ARG A 74 -1.46 -8.24 7.11
C ARG A 74 -0.30 -7.46 6.53
N ILE A 75 0.96 -7.87 6.77
CA ILE A 75 2.16 -7.23 6.23
C ILE A 75 2.84 -8.14 5.20
N GLN A 76 3.34 -7.54 4.12
CA GLN A 76 3.97 -8.31 3.02
C GLN A 76 5.34 -8.85 3.36
N LYS A 77 6.06 -8.21 4.28
CA LYS A 77 7.43 -8.55 4.64
C LYS A 77 7.61 -8.47 6.15
N ASN A 78 8.26 -9.46 6.74
CA ASN A 78 8.64 -9.43 8.16
C ASN A 78 9.51 -8.20 8.47
N ILE A 79 9.28 -7.60 9.64
CA ILE A 79 10.07 -6.49 10.15
C ILE A 79 11.12 -7.07 11.09
N SER A 80 12.39 -6.75 10.87
CA SER A 80 13.49 -7.28 11.68
C SER A 80 14.53 -6.21 12.01
N PHE A 81 15.07 -6.28 13.22
CA PHE A 81 16.15 -5.42 13.73
C PHE A 81 17.23 -6.29 14.34
N GLY A 82 18.50 -5.87 14.21
CA GLY A 82 19.66 -6.56 14.75
C GLY A 82 20.07 -7.79 13.95
N SER A 83 20.85 -8.68 14.58
CA SER A 83 21.37 -9.91 13.96
C SER A 83 20.90 -11.13 14.74
N SER A 84 20.39 -12.12 14.02
CA SER A 84 19.89 -13.38 14.61
C SER A 84 20.98 -14.12 15.38
N ALA A 85 20.60 -14.75 16.49
CA ALA A 85 21.50 -15.47 17.38
C ALA A 85 20.91 -16.85 17.78
N LYS A 86 21.73 -17.66 18.52
CA LYS A 86 21.46 -19.08 18.76
C LYS A 86 20.21 -19.38 19.60
N ASN A 87 19.90 -18.55 20.59
CA ASN A 87 18.79 -18.79 21.50
C ASN A 87 17.65 -17.83 21.17
N SER A 88 16.42 -18.35 21.12
CA SER A 88 15.24 -17.57 20.76
C SER A 88 14.11 -17.75 21.77
N CYS A 89 13.29 -16.73 21.92
CA CYS A 89 11.95 -16.83 22.52
C CYS A 89 10.93 -16.19 21.59
N GLU A 90 9.78 -16.83 21.43
CA GLU A 90 8.72 -16.45 20.53
C GLU A 90 7.44 -16.17 21.30
N TYR A 91 6.75 -15.10 20.95
CA TYR A 91 5.48 -14.71 21.54
C TYR A 91 4.44 -14.43 20.46
N LYS A 92 3.29 -15.08 20.57
CA LYS A 92 2.11 -14.77 19.78
C LYS A 92 1.35 -13.64 20.47
N LEU A 93 1.20 -12.54 19.73
CA LEU A 93 0.49 -11.37 20.22
C LEU A 93 -0.98 -11.48 19.84
N ASP A 94 -1.85 -11.36 20.84
CA ASP A 94 -3.30 -11.48 20.71
C ASP A 94 -3.98 -10.47 21.64
N ASN A 95 -5.07 -9.88 21.19
CA ASN A 95 -5.87 -8.97 22.01
C ASN A 95 -7.26 -9.55 22.37
N GLN A 96 -7.44 -10.87 22.37
CA GLN A 96 -8.69 -11.61 22.63
C GLN A 96 -9.73 -11.55 21.47
N GLN A 97 -9.59 -10.67 20.50
CA GLN A 97 -10.52 -10.53 19.38
C GLN A 97 -9.86 -10.91 18.05
N GLU A 98 -8.56 -10.62 17.92
CA GLU A 98 -7.81 -10.85 16.68
C GLU A 98 -6.33 -11.11 16.94
N PRO A 99 -5.69 -11.93 16.10
CA PRO A 99 -4.24 -12.14 16.15
C PRO A 99 -3.52 -10.88 15.66
N LEU A 100 -2.59 -10.39 16.46
CA LEU A 100 -1.77 -9.22 16.14
C LEU A 100 -0.40 -9.58 15.54
N GLY A 101 -0.09 -10.87 15.42
CA GLY A 101 1.16 -11.37 14.85
C GLY A 101 2.04 -12.10 15.85
N THR A 102 3.25 -12.38 15.41
CA THR A 102 4.27 -13.09 16.20
C THR A 102 5.52 -12.23 16.31
N ILE A 103 6.07 -12.14 17.52
CA ILE A 103 7.33 -11.46 17.79
C ILE A 103 8.35 -12.49 18.31
N THR A 104 9.54 -12.49 17.73
CA THR A 104 10.64 -13.39 18.09
C THR A 104 11.85 -12.57 18.50
N PHE A 105 12.40 -12.84 19.67
CA PHE A 105 13.67 -12.28 20.13
C PHE A 105 14.75 -13.33 20.05
N THR A 106 15.96 -12.93 19.65
CA THR A 106 17.12 -13.83 19.66
C THR A 106 18.30 -13.21 20.40
N ARG A 107 19.16 -14.06 20.98
CA ARG A 107 20.45 -13.64 21.59
C ARG A 107 21.43 -14.79 21.75
N ALA A 108 22.70 -14.48 22.06
CA ALA A 108 23.74 -15.48 22.21
C ALA A 108 23.59 -16.36 23.47
N ARG A 109 23.10 -15.78 24.59
CA ARG A 109 22.89 -16.50 25.86
C ARG A 109 21.45 -16.99 25.97
N ARG A 110 21.21 -17.97 26.86
CA ARG A 110 19.84 -18.39 27.19
C ARG A 110 19.11 -17.29 27.96
N PHE A 111 17.83 -17.15 27.73
CA PHE A 111 16.97 -16.28 28.53
C PHE A 111 16.77 -16.86 29.93
N SER A 112 16.90 -16.06 30.96
CA SER A 112 16.53 -16.43 32.33
C SER A 112 15.00 -16.23 32.51
N GLU A 113 14.42 -16.86 33.54
CA GLU A 113 13.01 -16.71 33.87
C GLU A 113 12.64 -15.24 34.12
N ALA A 114 13.49 -14.53 34.87
CA ALA A 114 13.33 -13.12 35.19
C ALA A 114 13.32 -12.22 33.94
N GLU A 115 14.17 -12.49 32.97
CA GLU A 115 14.22 -11.75 31.71
C GLU A 115 12.97 -12.04 30.83
N LEU A 116 12.48 -13.28 30.80
CA LEU A 116 11.25 -13.63 30.12
C LEU A 116 10.03 -12.92 30.75
N GLU A 117 9.92 -12.87 32.07
CA GLU A 117 8.88 -12.13 32.78
C GLU A 117 8.94 -10.64 32.48
N LEU A 118 10.14 -10.06 32.39
CA LEU A 118 10.31 -8.65 32.01
C LEU A 118 9.86 -8.40 30.55
N ILE A 119 10.28 -9.25 29.61
CA ILE A 119 9.85 -9.18 28.21
C ILE A 119 8.31 -9.25 28.13
N GLU A 120 7.70 -10.18 28.82
CA GLU A 120 6.24 -10.34 28.87
C GLU A 120 5.54 -9.09 29.42
N THR A 121 6.11 -8.48 30.45
CA THR A 121 5.59 -7.25 31.03
C THR A 121 5.66 -6.08 30.04
N LEU A 122 6.76 -5.96 29.29
CA LEU A 122 6.94 -4.92 28.29
C LEU A 122 6.08 -5.17 27.05
N LEU A 123 5.91 -6.43 26.61
CA LEU A 123 5.04 -6.79 25.49
C LEU A 123 3.59 -6.35 25.70
N ARG A 124 3.09 -6.31 26.94
CA ARG A 124 1.75 -5.78 27.22
C ARG A 124 1.59 -4.32 26.81
N CYS A 125 2.66 -3.52 26.92
CA CYS A 125 2.64 -2.13 26.50
C CYS A 125 2.60 -1.99 24.98
N LEU A 126 3.05 -3.02 24.24
CA LEU A 126 3.14 -3.03 22.78
C LEU A 126 1.82 -3.43 22.08
N ILE A 127 0.94 -4.15 22.75
CA ILE A 127 -0.31 -4.69 22.18
C ILE A 127 -1.19 -3.58 21.56
N CYS A 128 -1.50 -2.53 22.33
CA CYS A 128 -2.35 -1.44 21.85
C CYS A 128 -1.71 -0.64 20.72
N PRO A 129 -0.42 -0.22 20.80
CA PRO A 129 0.27 0.43 19.69
C PRO A 129 0.27 -0.39 18.41
N ILE A 130 0.59 -1.70 18.46
CA ILE A 130 0.54 -2.56 17.26
C ILE A 130 -0.87 -2.63 16.68
N ARG A 131 -1.89 -2.87 17.51
CA ARG A 131 -3.28 -2.90 17.05
C ARG A 131 -3.66 -1.60 16.34
N ASN A 132 -3.36 -0.46 16.96
CA ASN A 132 -3.68 0.85 16.39
C ASN A 132 -2.94 1.08 15.06
N ALA A 133 -1.67 0.70 14.97
CA ALA A 133 -0.89 0.78 13.73
C ALA A 133 -1.45 -0.11 12.62
N LEU A 134 -1.85 -1.35 12.94
CA LEU A 134 -2.48 -2.26 11.97
C LEU A 134 -3.83 -1.72 11.50
N MET A 135 -4.69 -1.25 12.42
CA MET A 135 -5.98 -0.64 12.09
C MET A 135 -5.80 0.62 11.22
N TYR A 136 -4.84 1.47 11.55
CA TYR A 136 -4.50 2.65 10.76
C TYR A 136 -4.05 2.29 9.33
N ARG A 137 -3.18 1.28 9.18
CA ARG A 137 -2.76 0.77 7.87
C ARG A 137 -3.94 0.21 7.06
N ASP A 138 -4.83 -0.53 7.70
CA ASP A 138 -6.02 -1.08 7.04
C ASP A 138 -6.98 0.05 6.62
N ALA A 139 -7.17 1.07 7.46
CA ALA A 139 -7.96 2.26 7.14
C ALA A 139 -7.37 3.03 5.94
N ILE A 140 -6.04 3.23 5.92
CA ILE A 140 -5.36 3.85 4.77
C ILE A 140 -5.56 2.99 3.51
N LYS A 141 -5.34 1.67 3.59
CA LYS A 141 -5.54 0.76 2.44
C LYS A 141 -6.95 0.87 1.89
N THR A 142 -7.96 0.87 2.75
CA THR A 142 -9.37 1.03 2.36
C THR A 142 -9.62 2.42 1.76
N SER A 143 -8.97 3.45 2.30
CA SER A 143 -9.05 4.83 1.78
C SER A 143 -8.34 5.02 0.43
N LEU A 144 -7.50 4.09 -0.03
CA LEU A 144 -6.77 4.16 -1.30
C LEU A 144 -7.44 3.39 -2.45
N VAL A 145 -8.56 2.75 -2.19
CA VAL A 145 -9.30 1.96 -3.19
C VAL A 145 -10.63 2.65 -3.51
N ASP A 146 -11.01 2.67 -4.77
CA ASP A 146 -12.35 3.03 -5.19
C ASP A 146 -13.33 1.89 -4.88
N PRO A 147 -14.35 2.10 -4.05
CA PRO A 147 -15.22 1.02 -3.56
C PRO A 147 -16.09 0.40 -4.66
N LEU A 148 -16.37 1.11 -5.73
CA LEU A 148 -17.18 0.60 -6.84
C LEU A 148 -16.37 -0.32 -7.75
N THR A 149 -15.16 0.09 -8.10
CA THR A 149 -14.38 -0.54 -9.16
C THR A 149 -13.27 -1.46 -8.64
N GLY A 150 -12.89 -1.32 -7.37
CA GLY A 150 -11.72 -2.01 -6.80
C GLY A 150 -10.37 -1.49 -7.34
N ALA A 151 -10.37 -0.50 -8.22
CA ALA A 151 -9.17 0.20 -8.68
C ALA A 151 -8.59 1.07 -7.57
N GLY A 152 -7.33 1.49 -7.70
CA GLY A 152 -6.81 2.57 -6.87
C GLY A 152 -7.62 3.85 -7.08
N ASN A 153 -7.83 4.64 -6.04
CA ASN A 153 -8.50 5.93 -6.19
C ASN A 153 -7.51 7.05 -6.56
N ARG A 154 -7.99 8.27 -6.67
CA ARG A 154 -7.19 9.45 -7.03
C ARG A 154 -6.01 9.65 -6.06
N LEU A 155 -6.20 9.49 -4.75
CA LEU A 155 -5.13 9.63 -3.76
C LEU A 155 -4.05 8.55 -3.93
N ALA A 156 -4.46 7.31 -4.22
CA ALA A 156 -3.54 6.22 -4.54
C ALA A 156 -2.72 6.50 -5.81
N LEU A 157 -3.35 7.10 -6.83
CA LEU A 157 -2.67 7.52 -8.06
C LEU A 157 -1.61 8.59 -7.75
N GLU A 158 -1.97 9.66 -7.05
CA GLU A 158 -1.07 10.77 -6.72
C GLU A 158 0.17 10.26 -5.97
N ASN A 159 -0.02 9.46 -4.90
CA ASN A 159 1.07 8.85 -4.13
C ASN A 159 1.95 7.92 -4.98
N THR A 160 1.33 7.11 -5.86
CA THR A 160 2.06 6.19 -6.72
C THR A 160 2.87 6.95 -7.76
N LEU A 161 2.25 7.90 -8.44
CA LEU A 161 2.88 8.61 -9.53
C LEU A 161 4.03 9.50 -9.05
N GLU A 162 3.89 10.16 -7.90
CA GLU A 162 4.98 10.95 -7.30
C GLU A 162 6.19 10.07 -6.99
N ARG A 163 5.96 8.91 -6.39
CA ARG A 163 7.03 7.93 -6.10
C ARG A 163 7.71 7.43 -7.37
N GLU A 164 6.93 7.00 -8.37
CA GLU A 164 7.46 6.40 -9.61
C GLU A 164 8.21 7.44 -10.45
N VAL A 165 7.75 8.69 -10.50
CA VAL A 165 8.48 9.80 -11.14
C VAL A 165 9.83 10.01 -10.45
N GLY A 166 9.86 10.07 -9.12
CA GLY A 166 11.11 10.20 -8.37
C GLY A 166 12.10 9.05 -8.61
N LEU A 167 11.60 7.81 -8.68
CA LEU A 167 12.42 6.63 -8.99
C LEU A 167 12.92 6.63 -10.45
N ALA A 168 12.04 6.94 -11.40
CA ALA A 168 12.37 6.96 -12.82
C ALA A 168 13.46 8.00 -13.14
N LEU A 169 13.35 9.22 -12.59
CA LEU A 169 14.36 10.27 -12.76
C LEU A 169 15.70 9.88 -12.12
N ARG A 170 15.68 9.29 -10.91
CA ARG A 170 16.90 8.85 -10.21
C ARG A 170 17.64 7.74 -10.91
N HIS A 171 16.91 6.79 -11.48
CA HIS A 171 17.49 5.60 -12.14
C HIS A 171 17.52 5.69 -13.66
N THR A 172 17.13 6.83 -14.23
CA THR A 172 17.06 7.06 -15.68
C THR A 172 16.22 5.97 -16.39
N GLN A 173 15.13 5.55 -15.73
CA GLN A 173 14.22 4.54 -16.26
C GLN A 173 13.04 5.20 -16.98
N PRO A 174 12.58 4.63 -18.11
CA PRO A 174 11.42 5.17 -18.79
C PRO A 174 10.14 4.95 -17.96
N LEU A 175 9.34 6.00 -17.86
CA LEU A 175 8.03 5.98 -17.21
C LEU A 175 7.02 6.65 -18.14
N SER A 176 5.83 6.08 -18.26
CA SER A 176 4.73 6.66 -19.01
C SER A 176 3.43 6.61 -18.22
N VAL A 177 2.47 7.41 -18.63
CA VAL A 177 1.11 7.45 -18.09
C VAL A 177 0.13 7.33 -19.24
N ALA A 178 -0.94 6.54 -19.05
CA ALA A 178 -2.10 6.47 -19.92
C ALA A 178 -3.33 6.98 -19.15
N VAL A 179 -3.93 8.06 -19.64
CA VAL A 179 -5.22 8.58 -19.15
C VAL A 179 -6.30 8.07 -20.09
N VAL A 180 -7.33 7.44 -19.53
CA VAL A 180 -8.38 6.70 -20.23
C VAL A 180 -9.74 7.27 -19.81
N ASP A 181 -10.61 7.50 -20.76
CA ASP A 181 -11.97 7.96 -20.50
C ASP A 181 -12.97 7.17 -21.34
N ILE A 182 -14.10 6.78 -20.71
CA ILE A 182 -15.14 5.97 -21.37
C ILE A 182 -15.96 6.87 -22.28
N ASP A 183 -15.92 6.58 -23.56
CA ASP A 183 -16.65 7.36 -24.56
C ASP A 183 -18.15 7.28 -24.37
N ASN A 184 -18.80 8.45 -24.36
CA ASN A 184 -20.26 8.60 -24.26
C ASN A 184 -20.88 7.91 -23.02
N PHE A 185 -20.15 7.83 -21.89
CA PHE A 185 -20.61 7.17 -20.67
C PHE A 185 -21.94 7.71 -20.16
N LYS A 186 -22.17 9.02 -20.29
CA LYS A 186 -23.45 9.64 -19.95
C LYS A 186 -24.63 8.99 -20.69
N VAL A 187 -24.48 8.61 -21.96
CA VAL A 187 -25.53 7.95 -22.73
C VAL A 187 -25.90 6.59 -22.12
N ILE A 188 -24.93 5.85 -21.61
CA ILE A 188 -25.19 4.59 -20.90
C ILE A 188 -26.04 4.84 -19.65
N ASN A 189 -25.66 5.83 -18.83
CA ASN A 189 -26.41 6.19 -17.63
C ASN A 189 -27.84 6.66 -17.96
N ASP A 190 -27.99 7.53 -18.97
CA ASP A 190 -29.28 8.10 -19.36
C ASP A 190 -30.22 7.03 -19.97
N THR A 191 -29.65 6.01 -20.63
CA THR A 191 -30.43 4.96 -21.32
C THR A 191 -30.76 3.78 -20.42
N TYR A 192 -29.77 3.30 -19.61
CA TYR A 192 -29.86 2.04 -18.86
C TYR A 192 -29.86 2.25 -17.35
N GLY A 193 -29.71 3.50 -16.88
CA GLY A 193 -29.65 3.85 -15.47
C GLY A 193 -28.25 3.74 -14.87
N HIS A 194 -28.05 4.41 -13.73
CA HIS A 194 -26.75 4.47 -13.05
C HIS A 194 -26.17 3.09 -12.66
N ALA A 195 -27.03 2.13 -12.29
CA ALA A 195 -26.56 0.79 -11.95
C ALA A 195 -25.93 0.04 -13.15
N ALA A 196 -26.39 0.31 -14.37
CA ALA A 196 -25.77 -0.19 -15.60
C ALA A 196 -24.41 0.48 -15.84
N GLY A 197 -24.32 1.79 -15.62
CA GLY A 197 -23.05 2.53 -15.67
C GLY A 197 -22.04 2.00 -14.64
N ASP A 198 -22.48 1.71 -13.43
CA ASP A 198 -21.64 1.14 -12.37
C ASP A 198 -21.07 -0.23 -12.77
N ALA A 199 -21.89 -1.07 -13.41
CA ALA A 199 -21.42 -2.37 -13.95
C ALA A 199 -20.38 -2.19 -15.06
N VAL A 200 -20.58 -1.20 -15.95
CA VAL A 200 -19.60 -0.85 -17.00
C VAL A 200 -18.29 -0.37 -16.36
N LEU A 201 -18.34 0.55 -15.41
CA LEU A 201 -17.16 1.06 -14.69
C LEU A 201 -16.34 -0.06 -14.03
N ALA A 202 -17.02 -0.98 -13.32
CA ALA A 202 -16.36 -2.10 -12.65
C ALA A 202 -15.67 -3.05 -13.65
N ASN A 203 -16.34 -3.35 -14.80
CA ASN A 203 -15.77 -4.20 -15.83
C ASN A 203 -14.61 -3.53 -16.56
N VAL A 204 -14.69 -2.25 -16.88
CA VAL A 204 -13.61 -1.48 -17.49
C VAL A 204 -12.38 -1.45 -16.56
N ALA A 205 -12.57 -1.17 -15.27
CA ALA A 205 -11.48 -1.19 -14.29
C ALA A 205 -10.78 -2.56 -14.22
N LYS A 206 -11.56 -3.64 -14.21
CA LYS A 206 -11.05 -5.02 -14.24
C LYS A 206 -10.22 -5.27 -15.51
N GLN A 207 -10.73 -4.85 -16.67
CA GLN A 207 -10.02 -5.01 -17.95
C GLN A 207 -8.73 -4.19 -18.01
N LEU A 208 -8.73 -2.96 -17.51
CA LEU A 208 -7.53 -2.14 -17.37
C LEU A 208 -6.46 -2.84 -16.52
N SER A 209 -6.87 -3.44 -15.42
CA SER A 209 -5.96 -4.20 -14.55
C SER A 209 -5.34 -5.40 -15.25
N LEU A 210 -6.07 -6.09 -16.12
CA LEU A 210 -5.57 -7.21 -16.93
C LEU A 210 -4.61 -6.76 -18.06
N CYS A 211 -4.76 -5.53 -18.55
CA CYS A 211 -3.90 -4.98 -19.59
C CYS A 211 -2.52 -4.52 -19.06
N SER A 212 -2.36 -4.36 -17.76
CA SER A 212 -1.10 -3.96 -17.12
C SER A 212 -0.20 -5.18 -16.85
N ARG A 213 1.14 -5.00 -16.78
CA ARG A 213 2.08 -6.09 -16.48
C ARG A 213 2.04 -6.46 -15.00
N GLU A 214 2.34 -7.72 -14.66
CA GLU A 214 2.34 -8.22 -13.29
C GLU A 214 3.39 -7.57 -12.36
N THR A 215 4.44 -6.95 -12.92
CA THR A 215 5.55 -6.33 -12.19
C THR A 215 5.26 -4.91 -11.71
N ASP A 216 4.13 -4.33 -12.12
CA ASP A 216 3.82 -2.93 -11.82
C ASP A 216 3.03 -2.80 -10.52
N SER A 217 3.10 -1.63 -9.89
CA SER A 217 2.59 -1.25 -8.57
C SER A 217 1.34 -2.00 -8.06
N ALA A 218 1.07 -1.94 -6.75
CA ALA A 218 -0.05 -2.63 -6.08
C ALA A 218 -1.43 -2.41 -6.76
N TYR A 219 -1.58 -1.32 -7.52
CA TYR A 219 -2.77 -1.00 -8.31
C TYR A 219 -2.39 -0.87 -9.78
N ARG A 220 -3.04 -1.67 -10.62
CA ARG A 220 -2.80 -1.68 -12.08
C ARG A 220 -3.61 -0.62 -12.81
N ALA A 221 -4.69 -0.15 -12.20
CA ALA A 221 -5.54 0.92 -12.69
C ALA A 221 -5.98 1.79 -11.52
N PHE A 222 -6.15 3.08 -11.80
CA PHE A 222 -6.64 4.06 -10.85
C PHE A 222 -7.87 4.74 -11.43
N ARG A 223 -8.92 4.87 -10.63
CA ARG A 223 -10.06 5.71 -10.97
C ARG A 223 -9.76 7.12 -10.53
N TYR A 224 -9.57 8.01 -11.50
CA TYR A 224 -9.24 9.42 -11.25
C TYR A 224 -10.48 10.25 -10.90
N GLY A 225 -11.60 9.98 -11.56
CA GLY A 225 -12.89 10.61 -11.30
C GLY A 225 -13.96 10.02 -12.22
N GLY A 226 -15.23 10.15 -11.91
CA GLY A 226 -16.35 9.78 -12.76
C GLY A 226 -16.11 8.53 -13.61
N GLU A 227 -15.85 8.75 -14.89
CA GLU A 227 -15.59 7.76 -15.93
C GLU A 227 -14.11 7.71 -16.39
N GLU A 228 -13.25 8.43 -15.66
CA GLU A 228 -11.83 8.58 -16.01
C GLU A 228 -10.94 7.62 -15.19
N PHE A 229 -10.05 6.94 -15.89
CA PHE A 229 -9.06 6.03 -15.34
C PHE A 229 -7.64 6.41 -15.75
N VAL A 230 -6.68 6.00 -14.93
CA VAL A 230 -5.26 6.21 -15.21
C VAL A 230 -4.49 4.92 -15.00
N SER A 231 -3.54 4.64 -15.91
CA SER A 231 -2.56 3.57 -15.74
C SER A 231 -1.16 4.15 -15.70
N VAL A 232 -0.39 3.78 -14.70
CA VAL A 232 1.05 4.12 -14.57
C VAL A 232 1.85 2.99 -15.19
N LEU A 233 2.71 3.32 -16.16
CA LEU A 233 3.41 2.37 -17.01
C LEU A 233 4.92 2.44 -16.73
N ASN A 234 5.38 1.66 -15.76
CA ASN A 234 6.78 1.58 -15.38
C ASN A 234 7.61 0.91 -16.50
N ASN A 235 8.88 1.27 -16.60
CA ASN A 235 9.81 0.76 -17.63
C ASN A 235 9.26 0.82 -19.06
N THR A 236 8.44 1.85 -19.34
CA THR A 236 7.71 1.98 -20.60
C THR A 236 8.00 3.35 -21.24
N ASN A 237 8.57 3.34 -22.42
CA ASN A 237 8.84 4.52 -23.23
C ASN A 237 7.63 4.90 -24.11
N THR A 238 7.74 5.97 -24.89
CA THR A 238 6.66 6.48 -25.74
C THR A 238 6.12 5.43 -26.74
N LYS A 239 6.96 4.62 -27.35
CA LYS A 239 6.50 3.56 -28.27
C LYS A 239 5.75 2.47 -27.48
N GLY A 240 6.29 2.06 -26.34
CA GLY A 240 5.63 1.10 -25.46
C GLY A 240 4.30 1.60 -24.93
N SER A 241 4.19 2.89 -24.57
CA SER A 241 2.94 3.47 -24.07
C SER A 241 1.84 3.49 -25.12
N LEU A 242 2.15 3.72 -26.38
CA LEU A 242 1.20 3.60 -27.49
C LEU A 242 0.70 2.15 -27.66
N VAL A 243 1.60 1.17 -27.58
CA VAL A 243 1.23 -0.27 -27.67
C VAL A 243 0.31 -0.66 -26.50
N VAL A 244 0.62 -0.22 -25.28
CA VAL A 244 -0.25 -0.48 -24.12
C VAL A 244 -1.58 0.24 -24.27
N GLY A 245 -1.58 1.51 -24.69
CA GLY A 245 -2.79 2.29 -24.94
C GLY A 245 -3.71 1.61 -25.95
N GLU A 246 -3.17 1.11 -27.06
CA GLU A 246 -3.96 0.41 -28.10
C GLU A 246 -4.48 -0.95 -27.59
N ARG A 247 -3.71 -1.67 -26.78
CA ARG A 247 -4.16 -2.88 -26.12
C ARG A 247 -5.33 -2.60 -25.18
N ILE A 248 -5.26 -1.52 -24.39
CA ILE A 248 -6.35 -1.06 -23.52
C ILE A 248 -7.58 -0.76 -24.38
N ARG A 249 -7.45 0.09 -25.40
CA ARG A 249 -8.55 0.49 -26.28
C ARG A 249 -9.24 -0.72 -26.90
N SER A 250 -8.48 -1.58 -27.56
CA SER A 250 -9.05 -2.75 -28.26
C SER A 250 -9.66 -3.77 -27.32
N SER A 251 -9.08 -3.97 -26.14
CA SER A 251 -9.64 -4.87 -25.12
C SER A 251 -10.96 -4.36 -24.57
N ILE A 252 -11.12 -3.04 -24.39
CA ILE A 252 -12.37 -2.45 -23.92
C ILE A 252 -13.42 -2.42 -25.04
N GLU A 253 -13.04 -2.10 -26.26
CA GLU A 253 -13.94 -2.16 -27.44
C GLU A 253 -14.55 -3.55 -27.62
N SER A 254 -13.80 -4.61 -27.35
CA SER A 254 -14.31 -6.00 -27.42
C SER A 254 -15.02 -6.48 -26.14
N LEU A 255 -14.98 -5.68 -25.06
CA LEU A 255 -15.56 -6.05 -23.76
C LEU A 255 -17.09 -6.03 -23.83
N LYS A 256 -17.70 -7.11 -23.38
CA LYS A 256 -19.14 -7.24 -23.24
C LYS A 256 -19.53 -7.21 -21.77
N THR A 257 -20.25 -6.17 -21.36
CA THR A 257 -20.83 -6.06 -20.02
C THR A 257 -22.26 -6.54 -20.06
N LEU A 258 -22.55 -7.66 -19.40
CA LEU A 258 -23.92 -8.17 -19.29
C LEU A 258 -24.64 -7.46 -18.13
N TYR A 259 -25.79 -6.85 -18.42
CA TYR A 259 -26.64 -6.20 -17.45
C TYR A 259 -28.13 -6.38 -17.82
N ASN A 260 -28.93 -7.01 -16.94
CA ASN A 260 -30.35 -7.30 -17.15
C ASN A 260 -30.64 -7.90 -18.54
N ASP A 261 -29.94 -8.99 -18.89
CA ASP A 261 -30.04 -9.71 -20.18
C ASP A 261 -29.65 -8.88 -21.42
N GLN A 262 -29.14 -7.69 -21.23
CA GLN A 262 -28.62 -6.84 -22.29
C GLN A 262 -27.09 -6.84 -22.30
N VAL A 263 -26.49 -6.78 -23.47
CA VAL A 263 -25.06 -6.67 -23.67
C VAL A 263 -24.72 -5.20 -23.93
N LEU A 264 -24.05 -4.58 -22.96
CA LEU A 264 -23.52 -3.21 -23.09
C LEU A 264 -22.10 -3.26 -23.62
N GLN A 265 -21.81 -2.43 -24.61
CA GLN A 265 -20.47 -2.23 -25.16
C GLN A 265 -20.11 -0.75 -25.12
N VAL A 266 -18.88 -0.46 -24.77
CA VAL A 266 -18.34 0.90 -24.73
C VAL A 266 -16.99 0.94 -25.42
N THR A 267 -16.59 2.11 -25.87
CA THR A 267 -15.22 2.39 -26.31
C THR A 267 -14.54 3.34 -25.34
N VAL A 268 -13.23 3.50 -25.48
CA VAL A 268 -12.46 4.45 -24.68
C VAL A 268 -11.56 5.30 -25.56
N SER A 269 -11.44 6.55 -25.18
CA SER A 269 -10.38 7.45 -25.65
C SER A 269 -9.19 7.38 -24.72
N VAL A 270 -7.97 7.35 -25.26
CA VAL A 270 -6.73 7.20 -24.48
C VAL A 270 -5.74 8.29 -24.85
N GLY A 271 -5.22 8.98 -23.84
CA GLY A 271 -4.08 9.90 -23.96
C GLY A 271 -2.85 9.33 -23.28
N VAL A 272 -1.73 9.21 -23.98
CA VAL A 272 -0.48 8.72 -23.38
C VAL A 272 0.61 9.77 -23.39
N SER A 273 1.43 9.79 -22.34
CA SER A 273 2.60 10.65 -22.19
C SER A 273 3.74 9.91 -21.52
N SER A 274 4.98 10.21 -21.96
CA SER A 274 6.19 9.67 -21.32
C SER A 274 6.93 10.75 -20.55
N LEU A 275 7.58 10.36 -19.47
CA LEU A 275 8.37 11.23 -18.62
C LEU A 275 9.57 11.82 -19.38
N LEU A 276 9.78 13.12 -19.23
CA LEU A 276 10.95 13.85 -19.73
C LEU A 276 11.89 14.18 -18.56
N ASN A 277 13.14 14.50 -18.86
CA ASN A 277 14.18 14.71 -17.84
C ASN A 277 13.89 15.86 -16.86
N ASP A 278 13.15 16.88 -17.30
CA ASP A 278 12.77 18.07 -16.52
C ASP A 278 11.33 18.05 -16.04
N ASP A 279 10.67 16.90 -16.14
CA ASP A 279 9.28 16.74 -15.71
C ASP A 279 9.14 16.59 -14.19
N ASN A 280 7.96 16.94 -13.76
CA ASN A 280 7.35 16.48 -12.52
C ASN A 280 6.04 15.73 -12.82
N MET A 281 5.42 15.19 -11.77
CA MET A 281 4.15 14.48 -11.87
C MET A 281 3.08 15.29 -12.63
N SER A 282 2.92 16.57 -12.30
CA SER A 282 1.88 17.44 -12.88
C SER A 282 2.08 17.64 -14.38
N ARG A 283 3.31 17.90 -14.83
CA ARG A 283 3.62 18.09 -16.25
C ARG A 283 3.41 16.82 -17.08
N LEU A 284 3.84 15.68 -16.53
CA LEU A 284 3.63 14.38 -17.17
C LEU A 284 2.12 14.11 -17.34
N PHE A 285 1.33 14.31 -16.27
CA PHE A 285 -0.11 14.09 -16.28
C PHE A 285 -0.83 15.04 -17.24
N GLN A 286 -0.55 16.36 -17.18
CA GLN A 286 -1.16 17.35 -18.06
C GLN A 286 -0.93 17.04 -19.55
N ARG A 287 0.24 16.52 -19.92
CA ARG A 287 0.47 16.14 -21.31
C ARG A 287 -0.37 14.95 -21.73
N ALA A 288 -0.55 13.96 -20.86
CA ALA A 288 -1.44 12.83 -21.13
C ALA A 288 -2.90 13.27 -21.24
N ASP A 289 -3.35 14.16 -20.36
CA ASP A 289 -4.69 14.74 -20.40
C ASP A 289 -4.96 15.53 -21.69
N LYS A 290 -4.02 16.39 -22.11
CA LYS A 290 -4.11 17.08 -23.42
C LYS A 290 -4.16 16.09 -24.60
N ALA A 291 -3.47 14.97 -24.51
CA ALA A 291 -3.54 13.94 -25.53
C ALA A 291 -4.89 13.20 -25.52
N LEU A 292 -5.46 12.92 -24.33
CA LEU A 292 -6.82 12.41 -24.18
C LEU A 292 -7.85 13.37 -24.79
N TYR A 293 -7.78 14.66 -24.47
CA TYR A 293 -8.66 15.66 -25.06
C TYR A 293 -8.64 15.62 -26.59
N LYS A 294 -7.45 15.52 -27.19
CA LYS A 294 -7.30 15.37 -28.66
C LYS A 294 -7.93 14.07 -29.17
N SER A 295 -7.76 12.96 -28.47
CA SER A 295 -8.36 11.67 -28.86
C SER A 295 -9.88 11.79 -28.96
N LYS A 296 -10.53 12.47 -28.00
CA LYS A 296 -11.97 12.74 -28.01
C LYS A 296 -12.39 13.61 -29.19
N HIS A 297 -11.64 14.67 -29.49
CA HIS A 297 -11.96 15.58 -30.59
C HIS A 297 -11.69 14.97 -31.98
N MET A 298 -10.77 14.05 -32.10
CA MET A 298 -10.48 13.38 -33.38
C MET A 298 -11.47 12.26 -33.71
N GLY A 299 -12.54 12.08 -32.93
CA GLY A 299 -13.61 11.10 -33.20
C GLY A 299 -13.63 9.91 -32.24
N ARG A 300 -13.01 10.01 -31.06
CA ARG A 300 -13.02 9.00 -29.99
C ARG A 300 -12.45 7.63 -30.39
N ASN A 301 -12.57 6.63 -29.50
CA ASN A 301 -12.12 5.25 -29.73
C ASN A 301 -10.71 5.15 -30.33
N ARG A 302 -9.76 5.87 -29.73
CA ARG A 302 -8.37 5.96 -30.23
C ARG A 302 -7.36 6.31 -29.15
N VAL A 303 -6.11 6.08 -29.48
CA VAL A 303 -4.95 6.46 -28.66
C VAL A 303 -4.25 7.65 -29.30
N VAL A 304 -3.93 8.66 -28.51
CA VAL A 304 -3.09 9.80 -28.92
C VAL A 304 -1.92 9.94 -27.97
N SER A 305 -0.71 10.16 -28.54
CA SER A 305 0.48 10.42 -27.73
C SER A 305 0.79 11.91 -27.64
N ALA A 306 1.18 12.35 -26.45
CA ALA A 306 1.69 13.70 -26.22
C ALA A 306 3.06 13.98 -26.87
N GLY A 307 3.79 12.95 -27.31
CA GLY A 307 5.09 13.12 -28.00
C GLY A 307 5.04 13.87 -29.34
N ALA A 308 3.81 14.12 -29.84
CA ALA A 308 3.56 14.97 -31.03
C ALA A 308 3.22 16.42 -30.66
N LEU A 309 3.26 16.80 -29.37
CA LEU A 309 2.82 18.08 -28.86
C LEU A 309 3.99 18.89 -28.32
N LYS A 310 4.46 19.90 -29.05
CA LYS A 310 5.22 21.00 -28.47
C LYS A 310 4.30 21.76 -27.51
N LEU A 311 4.68 21.90 -26.24
CA LEU A 311 4.00 22.77 -25.29
C LEU A 311 4.17 24.22 -25.75
N GLU A 312 3.09 24.92 -26.03
CA GLU A 312 3.12 26.37 -26.22
C GLU A 312 3.35 27.04 -24.84
N PRO A 313 4.16 28.13 -24.76
CA PRO A 313 4.50 28.79 -23.50
C PRO A 313 3.31 29.37 -22.70
N THR A 314 2.14 29.48 -23.31
CA THR A 314 0.95 30.12 -22.77
C THR A 314 0.11 29.27 -21.81
N ASP A 315 0.46 28.00 -21.63
CA ASP A 315 -0.36 27.03 -20.87
C ASP A 315 -0.01 26.95 -19.36
N LEU A 316 0.73 27.91 -18.81
CA LEU A 316 1.21 27.93 -17.43
C LEU A 316 0.33 28.73 -16.45
N VAL A 317 -0.87 29.13 -16.83
CA VAL A 317 -1.80 29.82 -15.91
C VAL A 317 -2.71 28.80 -15.27
N ILE A 318 -2.43 28.49 -14.03
CA ILE A 318 -3.30 27.73 -13.12
C ILE A 318 -4.22 28.72 -12.44
N ASN A 319 -5.51 28.56 -12.59
CA ASN A 319 -6.52 29.08 -11.65
C ASN A 319 -6.87 27.98 -10.65
#